data_db5a1feb92b063de195ba2c6726f5e52
#
_entry.id   db5a1feb92b063de195ba2c6726f5e52
#
_cell.length_a   1.000
_cell.length_b   1.000
_cell.length_c   1.000
_cell.angle_alpha   90.00
_cell.angle_beta   90.00
_cell.angle_gamma   90.00
#
_symmetry.space_group_name_H-M   'P 1'
#
loop_
_entity.id
_entity.type
_entity.pdbx_description
1 polymer ?
#
loop_
_entity_poly.entity_id
_entity_poly.type
_entity_poly.pdbx_seq_one_letter_code
_entity_poly.pdbx_strand_id
1 'polypeptide(L)'
;LEPLKLSLLGKAREKGLVDLHLHDLRDYTFDRHRTVDDTPYGGGAGMVMKAEPWGLALDEVLAASPLNATEDASEGAEPAADTSADTRPLLIVPSPAGAVFDQAMAYELAEEKHIVFAPARYEGIDERVLDWAQESFRVMPVSLGDYVLYGGEVAVMAMIEAITRLIPGAMGNPASLE
;
A
#
# COMPACT_ATOMS: atom_id res chain seq x y z
N LEU A 1 -6.06 -5.31 -12.47
CA LEU A 1 -6.13 -3.87 -12.11
C LEU A 1 -6.22 -2.93 -13.33
N GLU A 2 -6.87 -3.36 -14.42
CA GLU A 2 -7.09 -2.54 -15.62
C GLU A 2 -7.74 -1.17 -15.33
N PRO A 3 -8.70 -1.03 -14.39
CA PRO A 3 -9.30 0.28 -14.07
C PRO A 3 -8.28 1.36 -13.70
N LEU A 4 -7.14 0.98 -13.11
CA LEU A 4 -6.07 1.92 -12.72
C LEU A 4 -5.29 2.51 -13.91
N LYS A 5 -5.56 2.05 -15.13
CA LYS A 5 -4.97 2.58 -16.37
C LYS A 5 -5.90 3.53 -17.12
N LEU A 6 -7.12 3.69 -16.65
CA LEU A 6 -8.18 4.42 -17.34
C LEU A 6 -8.44 5.80 -16.72
N SER A 7 -9.14 6.65 -17.50
CA SER A 7 -9.68 7.93 -17.04
C SER A 7 -8.62 8.87 -16.43
N LEU A 8 -8.96 9.56 -15.37
CA LEU A 8 -8.10 10.53 -14.68
C LEU A 8 -6.86 9.90 -14.05
N LEU A 9 -6.99 8.69 -13.52
CA LEU A 9 -5.87 7.96 -12.93
C LEU A 9 -4.83 7.59 -13.99
N GLY A 10 -5.27 7.12 -15.16
CA GLY A 10 -4.38 6.88 -16.30
C GLY A 10 -3.64 8.16 -16.74
N LYS A 11 -4.37 9.29 -16.81
CA LYS A 11 -3.77 10.60 -17.13
C LYS A 11 -2.79 11.10 -16.06
N ALA A 12 -3.08 10.88 -14.79
CA ALA A 12 -2.15 11.24 -13.70
C ALA A 12 -0.84 10.46 -13.81
N ARG A 13 -0.91 9.18 -14.17
CA ARG A 13 0.27 8.34 -14.45
C ARG A 13 1.06 8.82 -15.68
N GLU A 14 0.38 9.12 -16.77
CA GLU A 14 1.01 9.66 -17.99
C GLU A 14 1.73 11.00 -17.73
N LYS A 15 1.19 11.82 -16.83
CA LYS A 15 1.81 13.09 -16.40
C LYS A 15 2.96 12.90 -15.41
N GLY A 16 3.23 11.67 -14.95
CA GLY A 16 4.25 11.40 -13.92
C GLY A 16 3.89 11.89 -12.51
N LEU A 17 2.61 12.15 -12.23
CA LEU A 17 2.13 12.56 -10.90
C LEU A 17 2.01 11.37 -9.95
N VAL A 18 1.80 10.17 -10.50
CA VAL A 18 1.69 8.91 -9.77
C VAL A 18 2.47 7.86 -10.54
N ASP A 19 3.34 7.16 -9.82
CA ASP A 19 3.98 5.94 -10.30
C ASP A 19 3.38 4.74 -9.57
N LEU A 20 2.93 3.73 -10.32
CA LEU A 20 2.21 2.57 -9.78
C LEU A 20 2.91 1.29 -10.18
N HIS A 21 3.45 0.59 -9.19
CA HIS A 21 4.08 -0.71 -9.34
C HIS A 21 3.17 -1.82 -8.83
N LEU A 22 3.03 -2.88 -9.59
CA LEU A 22 2.23 -4.06 -9.24
C LEU A 22 3.16 -5.25 -9.03
N HIS A 23 3.05 -5.87 -7.87
CA HIS A 23 3.77 -7.07 -7.51
C HIS A 23 2.78 -8.24 -7.43
N ASP A 24 3.01 -9.31 -8.18
CA ASP A 24 2.25 -10.55 -8.04
C ASP A 24 2.92 -11.43 -6.99
N LEU A 25 2.24 -11.68 -5.87
CA LEU A 25 2.78 -12.52 -4.80
C LEU A 25 3.21 -13.91 -5.27
N ARG A 26 2.61 -14.41 -6.35
CA ARG A 26 2.97 -15.69 -6.93
C ARG A 26 4.37 -15.70 -7.53
N ASP A 27 4.95 -14.55 -7.84
CA ASP A 27 6.33 -14.42 -8.32
C ASP A 27 7.36 -14.64 -7.20
N TYR A 28 6.90 -14.60 -5.94
CA TYR A 28 7.70 -14.83 -4.74
C TYR A 28 7.48 -16.23 -4.14
N THR A 29 6.98 -17.18 -4.93
CA THR A 29 6.76 -18.57 -4.55
C THR A 29 7.70 -19.49 -5.31
N PHE A 30 8.13 -20.59 -4.66
CA PHE A 30 9.12 -21.51 -5.24
C PHE A 30 8.54 -22.91 -5.52
N ASP A 31 7.32 -23.18 -5.08
CA ASP A 31 6.64 -24.45 -5.34
C ASP A 31 6.01 -24.47 -6.74
N ARG A 32 5.80 -25.67 -7.27
CA ARG A 32 5.23 -25.90 -8.62
C ARG A 32 3.86 -25.24 -8.81
N HIS A 33 3.07 -25.14 -7.74
CA HIS A 33 1.71 -24.61 -7.79
C HIS A 33 1.63 -23.12 -7.49
N ARG A 34 2.76 -22.48 -7.20
CA ARG A 34 2.85 -21.05 -6.85
C ARG A 34 1.88 -20.70 -5.72
N THR A 35 1.92 -21.48 -4.65
CA THR A 35 0.97 -21.45 -3.54
C THR A 35 1.25 -20.25 -2.62
N VAL A 36 0.27 -19.39 -2.44
CA VAL A 36 0.38 -18.16 -1.62
C VAL A 36 -0.45 -18.22 -0.33
N ASP A 37 -1.14 -19.34 -0.09
CA ASP A 37 -2.05 -19.54 1.04
C ASP A 37 -1.75 -20.84 1.78
N ASP A 38 -2.15 -20.90 3.06
CA ASP A 38 -1.98 -22.05 3.94
C ASP A 38 -3.09 -22.10 4.99
N THR A 39 -3.17 -23.19 5.73
CA THR A 39 -4.05 -23.29 6.90
C THR A 39 -3.58 -22.34 8.01
N PRO A 40 -4.50 -21.76 8.81
CA PRO A 40 -4.12 -20.89 9.92
C PRO A 40 -3.19 -21.60 10.91
N TYR A 41 -2.13 -20.91 11.33
CA TYR A 41 -1.24 -21.41 12.37
C TYR A 41 -2.01 -21.52 13.69
N GLY A 42 -2.04 -22.72 14.28
CA GLY A 42 -2.84 -23.01 15.49
C GLY A 42 -4.20 -23.64 15.19
N GLY A 43 -4.53 -23.87 13.94
CA GLY A 43 -5.80 -24.48 13.51
C GLY A 43 -6.94 -23.48 13.39
N GLY A 44 -8.05 -23.92 12.88
CA GLY A 44 -9.25 -23.12 12.62
C GLY A 44 -9.78 -23.34 11.22
N ALA A 45 -10.96 -22.76 10.95
CA ALA A 45 -11.56 -22.77 9.62
C ALA A 45 -10.95 -21.65 8.75
N GLY A 46 -10.87 -21.90 7.44
CA GLY A 46 -10.39 -20.92 6.49
C GLY A 46 -8.93 -21.10 6.10
N MET A 47 -8.42 -20.11 5.36
CA MET A 47 -7.05 -20.06 4.86
C MET A 47 -6.45 -18.70 5.19
N VAL A 48 -5.15 -18.63 5.33
CA VAL A 48 -4.40 -17.36 5.48
C VAL A 48 -3.34 -17.27 4.39
N MET A 49 -2.96 -16.05 4.03
CA MET A 49 -1.87 -15.85 3.09
C MET A 49 -0.52 -16.09 3.78
N LYS A 50 0.34 -16.87 3.12
CA LYS A 50 1.66 -17.28 3.63
C LYS A 50 2.58 -16.10 3.93
N ALA A 51 3.32 -16.20 5.01
CA ALA A 51 4.30 -15.19 5.42
C ALA A 51 5.45 -15.02 4.42
N GLU A 52 6.02 -16.12 3.90
CA GLU A 52 7.22 -16.06 3.06
C GLU A 52 7.04 -15.24 1.77
N PRO A 53 6.01 -15.45 0.91
CA PRO A 53 5.81 -14.62 -0.27
C PRO A 53 5.62 -13.13 0.07
N TRP A 54 4.91 -12.82 1.14
CA TRP A 54 4.72 -11.44 1.60
C TRP A 54 6.02 -10.81 2.06
N GLY A 55 6.82 -11.52 2.87
CA GLY A 55 8.12 -11.03 3.33
C GLY A 55 9.03 -10.68 2.17
N LEU A 56 9.19 -11.60 1.21
CA LEU A 56 10.04 -11.39 0.03
C LEU A 56 9.54 -10.23 -0.84
N ALA A 57 8.22 -10.12 -1.06
CA ALA A 57 7.65 -9.02 -1.83
C ALA A 57 7.88 -7.66 -1.14
N LEU A 58 7.68 -7.58 0.17
CA LEU A 58 7.90 -6.35 0.93
C LEU A 58 9.38 -5.96 0.99
N ASP A 59 10.30 -6.92 1.08
CA ASP A 59 11.75 -6.67 0.99
C ASP A 59 12.13 -6.04 -0.36
N GLU A 60 11.60 -6.58 -1.48
CA GLU A 60 11.85 -6.02 -2.80
C GLU A 60 11.28 -4.61 -2.95
N VAL A 61 10.05 -4.39 -2.48
CA VAL A 61 9.39 -3.07 -2.48
C VAL A 61 10.20 -2.06 -1.66
N LEU A 62 10.71 -2.47 -0.51
CA LEU A 62 11.53 -1.62 0.35
C LEU A 62 12.86 -1.26 -0.32
N ALA A 63 13.53 -2.24 -0.93
CA ALA A 63 14.79 -2.02 -1.65
C ALA A 63 14.64 -1.07 -2.84
N ALA A 64 13.48 -1.10 -3.52
CA ALA A 64 13.15 -0.22 -4.64
C ALA A 64 12.48 1.10 -4.20
N SER A 65 12.41 1.39 -2.91
CA SER A 65 11.70 2.58 -2.40
C SER A 65 12.34 3.87 -2.91
N PRO A 66 11.54 4.82 -3.44
CA PRO A 66 12.02 6.14 -3.84
C PRO A 66 12.57 6.96 -2.66
N LEU A 67 12.24 6.58 -1.42
CA LEU A 67 12.74 7.22 -0.22
C LEU A 67 14.25 6.99 -0.01
N ASN A 68 14.78 5.87 -0.51
CA ASN A 68 16.21 5.55 -0.44
C ASN A 68 17.06 6.54 -1.27
N ALA A 69 16.51 7.09 -2.36
CA ALA A 69 17.22 8.02 -3.24
C ALA A 69 17.44 9.41 -2.59
N THR A 70 16.70 9.74 -1.54
CA THR A 70 16.84 11.02 -0.83
C THR A 70 17.95 11.02 0.22
N GLU A 71 18.39 9.85 0.68
CA GLU A 71 19.48 9.72 1.66
C GLU A 71 20.85 9.92 1.00
N ASP A 72 21.03 9.47 -0.25
CA ASP A 72 22.29 9.65 -1.00
C ASP A 72 22.54 11.10 -1.47
N ALA A 73 21.51 11.95 -1.49
CA ALA A 73 21.62 13.33 -1.95
C ALA A 73 21.95 14.34 -0.83
N SER A 74 22.04 13.93 0.42
CA SER A 74 22.20 14.77 1.59
C SER A 74 23.63 14.81 2.19
N GLU A 75 24.64 14.27 1.51
CA GLU A 75 26.03 14.51 1.89
C GLU A 75 26.41 15.98 1.64
N GLY A 76 26.06 16.86 2.57
CA GLY A 76 26.47 18.27 2.53
C GLY A 76 25.46 19.31 3.00
N ALA A 77 24.26 18.93 3.39
CA ALA A 77 23.31 19.87 4.00
C ALA A 77 23.32 19.73 5.53
N GLU A 78 23.47 20.84 6.24
CA GLU A 78 23.29 20.87 7.69
C GLU A 78 21.90 20.36 8.05
N PRO A 79 21.74 19.59 9.15
CA PRO A 79 20.45 19.03 9.54
C PRO A 79 19.49 20.17 9.89
N ALA A 80 18.50 20.40 9.03
CA ALA A 80 17.34 21.20 9.38
C ALA A 80 16.61 20.48 10.52
N ALA A 81 16.52 21.15 11.66
CA ALA A 81 15.92 20.65 12.88
C ALA A 81 14.40 20.51 12.73
N ASP A 82 13.94 19.37 12.23
CA ASP A 82 12.66 18.76 12.59
C ASP A 82 12.71 17.25 12.26
N THR A 83 13.35 16.49 13.17
CA THR A 83 13.59 15.04 13.03
C THR A 83 12.51 14.18 13.69
N SER A 84 11.27 14.64 13.79
CA SER A 84 10.18 13.90 14.43
C SER A 84 9.26 13.16 13.45
N ALA A 85 9.39 13.36 12.14
CA ALA A 85 8.57 12.66 11.15
C ALA A 85 9.14 11.27 10.85
N ASP A 86 8.34 10.23 11.04
CA ASP A 86 8.68 8.86 10.63
C ASP A 86 8.72 8.79 9.11
N THR A 87 9.91 8.63 8.54
CA THR A 87 10.15 8.65 7.09
C THR A 87 9.97 7.29 6.42
N ARG A 88 9.64 6.24 7.17
CA ARG A 88 9.41 4.91 6.59
C ARG A 88 8.22 4.90 5.63
N PRO A 89 8.23 4.04 4.59
CA PRO A 89 7.07 3.87 3.71
C PRO A 89 5.82 3.48 4.49
N LEU A 90 4.67 3.93 4.03
CA LEU A 90 3.38 3.57 4.62
C LEU A 90 2.87 2.27 4.01
N LEU A 91 2.57 1.26 4.83
CA LEU A 91 1.97 -0.01 4.43
C LEU A 91 0.49 -0.03 4.85
N ILE A 92 -0.41 0.13 3.89
CA ILE A 92 -1.85 0.05 4.10
C ILE A 92 -2.32 -1.38 3.90
N VAL A 93 -2.97 -1.92 4.94
CA VAL A 93 -3.56 -3.26 4.94
C VAL A 93 -5.09 -3.11 5.01
N PRO A 94 -5.81 -3.37 3.91
CA PRO A 94 -7.27 -3.36 3.96
C PRO A 94 -7.78 -4.38 4.98
N SER A 95 -8.54 -3.90 5.97
CA SER A 95 -9.05 -4.73 7.06
C SER A 95 -10.38 -4.17 7.58
N PRO A 96 -11.40 -5.00 7.82
CA PRO A 96 -12.65 -4.55 8.43
C PRO A 96 -12.47 -3.93 9.81
N ALA A 97 -11.41 -4.31 10.53
CA ALA A 97 -11.09 -3.79 11.87
C ALA A 97 -10.24 -2.50 11.84
N GLY A 98 -9.85 -2.03 10.66
CA GLY A 98 -9.03 -0.83 10.51
C GLY A 98 -9.83 0.47 10.70
N ALA A 99 -9.11 1.59 10.76
CA ALA A 99 -9.72 2.91 10.73
C ALA A 99 -10.52 3.10 9.44
N VAL A 100 -11.68 3.76 9.53
CA VAL A 100 -12.52 3.98 8.35
C VAL A 100 -11.86 4.99 7.43
N PHE A 101 -11.72 4.63 6.17
CA PHE A 101 -11.23 5.51 5.11
C PHE A 101 -12.29 6.57 4.79
N ASP A 102 -11.95 7.81 5.00
CA ASP A 102 -12.77 8.96 4.68
C ASP A 102 -11.99 10.01 3.86
N GLN A 103 -12.64 11.11 3.54
CA GLN A 103 -12.04 12.18 2.76
C GLN A 103 -10.85 12.84 3.48
N ALA A 104 -10.91 12.95 4.81
CA ALA A 104 -9.81 13.53 5.59
C ALA A 104 -8.56 12.64 5.49
N MET A 105 -8.72 11.33 5.68
CA MET A 105 -7.64 10.36 5.50
C MET A 105 -7.08 10.38 4.06
N ALA A 106 -7.95 10.53 3.05
CA ALA A 106 -7.49 10.62 1.66
C ALA A 106 -6.59 11.85 1.43
N TYR A 107 -6.87 13.01 2.05
CA TYR A 107 -6.01 14.18 2.01
C TYR A 107 -4.66 13.92 2.67
N GLU A 108 -4.64 13.30 3.85
CA GLU A 108 -3.39 12.94 4.55
C GLU A 108 -2.55 12.00 3.70
N LEU A 109 -3.16 10.98 3.11
CA LEU A 109 -2.48 10.00 2.27
C LEU A 109 -1.99 10.58 0.94
N ALA A 110 -2.61 11.64 0.43
CA ALA A 110 -2.14 12.32 -0.79
C ALA A 110 -0.79 13.05 -0.60
N GLU A 111 -0.39 13.33 0.64
CA GLU A 111 0.91 13.93 0.96
C GLU A 111 2.04 12.87 1.08
N GLU A 112 1.69 11.59 1.12
CA GLU A 112 2.65 10.50 1.26
C GLU A 112 3.47 10.30 -0.02
N LYS A 113 4.78 10.15 0.14
CA LYS A 113 5.70 9.93 -0.99
C LYS A 113 5.72 8.48 -1.46
N HIS A 114 5.47 7.53 -0.56
CA HIS A 114 5.48 6.11 -0.86
C HIS A 114 4.44 5.38 -0.02
N ILE A 115 3.39 4.90 -0.68
CA ILE A 115 2.37 4.05 -0.09
C ILE A 115 2.46 2.66 -0.71
N VAL A 116 2.51 1.65 0.13
CA VAL A 116 2.41 0.24 -0.25
C VAL A 116 1.05 -0.27 0.19
N PHE A 117 0.30 -0.88 -0.72
CA PHE A 117 -0.96 -1.52 -0.41
C PHE A 117 -0.80 -3.03 -0.39
N ALA A 118 -1.27 -3.66 0.67
CA ALA A 118 -1.23 -5.11 0.87
C ALA A 118 -2.66 -5.70 0.85
N PRO A 119 -3.29 -5.84 -0.34
CA PRO A 119 -4.63 -6.40 -0.46
C PRO A 119 -4.61 -7.90 -0.13
N ALA A 120 -5.17 -8.27 1.00
CA ALA A 120 -5.29 -9.65 1.43
C ALA A 120 -6.49 -10.34 0.78
N ARG A 121 -6.42 -11.65 0.72
CA ARG A 121 -7.51 -12.57 0.45
C ARG A 121 -7.71 -13.52 1.63
N TYR A 122 -8.75 -14.35 1.56
CA TYR A 122 -9.08 -15.31 2.61
C TYR A 122 -9.30 -14.62 3.96
N GLU A 123 -8.79 -15.20 5.05
CA GLU A 123 -8.87 -14.65 6.41
C GLU A 123 -7.82 -13.55 6.70
N GLY A 124 -7.03 -13.18 5.69
CA GLY A 124 -6.02 -12.13 5.78
C GLY A 124 -4.59 -12.61 5.58
N ILE A 125 -3.66 -11.72 5.91
CA ILE A 125 -2.22 -11.99 5.90
C ILE A 125 -1.83 -12.60 7.25
N ASP A 126 -0.89 -13.53 7.26
CA ASP A 126 -0.31 -14.06 8.49
C ASP A 126 0.24 -12.89 9.34
N GLU A 127 -0.22 -12.80 10.58
CA GLU A 127 0.05 -11.64 11.46
C GLU A 127 1.53 -11.43 11.73
N ARG A 128 2.32 -12.50 11.68
CA ARG A 128 3.79 -12.42 11.79
C ARG A 128 4.44 -11.54 10.71
N VAL A 129 3.82 -11.44 9.54
CA VAL A 129 4.27 -10.52 8.48
C VAL A 129 4.09 -9.08 8.90
N LEU A 130 2.92 -8.78 9.46
CA LEU A 130 2.60 -7.41 9.89
C LEU A 130 3.46 -6.98 11.07
N ASP A 131 3.74 -7.88 12.01
CA ASP A 131 4.63 -7.62 13.13
C ASP A 131 6.05 -7.33 12.65
N TRP A 132 6.57 -8.16 11.74
CA TRP A 132 7.87 -7.94 11.13
C TRP A 132 7.92 -6.66 10.29
N ALA A 133 6.87 -6.39 9.51
CA ALA A 133 6.82 -5.20 8.66
C ALA A 133 6.88 -3.89 9.46
N GLN A 134 6.45 -3.88 10.72
CA GLN A 134 6.52 -2.68 11.58
C GLN A 134 7.95 -2.19 11.83
N GLU A 135 8.95 -3.02 11.62
CA GLU A 135 10.36 -2.59 11.71
C GLU A 135 10.76 -1.63 10.58
N SER A 136 10.22 -1.83 9.38
CA SER A 136 10.61 -1.12 8.16
C SER A 136 9.52 -0.27 7.53
N PHE A 137 8.27 -0.46 7.94
CA PHE A 137 7.09 0.26 7.45
C PHE A 137 6.27 0.86 8.59
N ARG A 138 5.55 1.92 8.28
CA ARG A 138 4.42 2.37 9.10
C ARG A 138 3.20 1.55 8.70
N VAL A 139 2.82 0.56 9.49
CA VAL A 139 1.70 -0.35 9.16
C VAL A 139 0.38 0.26 9.60
N MET A 140 -0.56 0.40 8.66
CA MET A 140 -1.85 1.04 8.86
C MET A 140 -2.99 0.16 8.36
N PRO A 141 -3.76 -0.49 9.25
CA PRO A 141 -5.01 -1.14 8.88
C PRO A 141 -6.08 -0.11 8.53
N VAL A 142 -6.74 -0.29 7.38
CA VAL A 142 -7.75 0.65 6.86
C VAL A 142 -8.98 -0.11 6.38
N SER A 143 -10.17 0.37 6.78
CA SER A 143 -11.48 -0.16 6.39
C SER A 143 -12.18 0.78 5.41
N LEU A 144 -12.81 0.24 4.37
CA LEU A 144 -13.72 1.04 3.53
C LEU A 144 -15.09 1.28 4.16
N GLY A 145 -15.49 0.48 5.14
CA GLY A 145 -16.81 0.55 5.76
C GLY A 145 -17.19 -0.76 6.45
N ASP A 146 -18.37 -0.76 7.03
CA ASP A 146 -18.92 -1.90 7.79
C ASP A 146 -19.54 -2.95 6.85
N TYR A 147 -18.68 -3.62 6.08
CA TYR A 147 -19.02 -4.73 5.20
C TYR A 147 -17.76 -5.52 4.83
N VAL A 148 -17.97 -6.74 4.34
CA VAL A 148 -16.87 -7.64 3.95
C VAL A 148 -16.83 -7.77 2.43
N LEU A 149 -15.63 -7.67 1.87
CA LEU A 149 -15.34 -7.90 0.46
C LEU A 149 -14.67 -9.27 0.27
N TYR A 150 -14.73 -9.81 -0.95
CA TYR A 150 -14.04 -11.06 -1.31
C TYR A 150 -12.52 -11.00 -1.18
N GLY A 151 -11.95 -9.80 -1.30
CA GLY A 151 -10.52 -9.52 -1.20
C GLY A 151 -10.26 -8.03 -1.12
N GLY A 152 -9.05 -7.65 -0.70
CA GLY A 152 -8.67 -6.26 -0.49
C GLY A 152 -8.46 -5.44 -1.77
N GLU A 153 -8.44 -6.06 -2.96
CA GLU A 153 -8.06 -5.37 -4.21
C GLU A 153 -9.04 -4.28 -4.60
N VAL A 154 -10.35 -4.48 -4.39
CA VAL A 154 -11.38 -3.47 -4.68
C VAL A 154 -11.24 -2.28 -3.71
N ALA A 155 -10.96 -2.57 -2.44
CA ALA A 155 -10.69 -1.55 -1.43
C ALA A 155 -9.47 -0.70 -1.82
N VAL A 156 -8.38 -1.34 -2.22
CA VAL A 156 -7.16 -0.66 -2.68
C VAL A 156 -7.45 0.22 -3.91
N MET A 157 -8.20 -0.27 -4.88
CA MET A 157 -8.55 0.54 -6.07
C MET A 157 -9.35 1.78 -5.69
N ALA A 158 -10.32 1.66 -4.78
CA ALA A 158 -11.10 2.80 -4.31
C ALA A 158 -10.24 3.83 -3.57
N MET A 159 -9.34 3.38 -2.69
CA MET A 159 -8.39 4.26 -1.99
C MET A 159 -7.44 4.97 -2.97
N ILE A 160 -6.84 4.24 -3.91
CA ILE A 160 -5.93 4.84 -4.91
C ILE A 160 -6.66 5.90 -5.74
N GLU A 161 -7.89 5.65 -6.17
CA GLU A 161 -8.67 6.63 -6.93
C GLU A 161 -8.93 7.89 -6.11
N ALA A 162 -9.41 7.74 -4.89
CA ALA A 162 -9.72 8.87 -4.00
C ALA A 162 -8.48 9.70 -3.67
N ILE A 163 -7.35 9.06 -3.37
CA ILE A 163 -6.07 9.71 -3.06
C ILE A 163 -5.52 10.44 -4.30
N THR A 164 -5.51 9.77 -5.46
CA THR A 164 -4.94 10.35 -6.68
C THR A 164 -5.65 11.63 -7.13
N ARG A 165 -6.97 11.71 -6.95
CA ARG A 165 -7.73 12.93 -7.26
C ARG A 165 -7.23 14.17 -6.51
N LEU A 166 -6.66 14.00 -5.33
CA LEU A 166 -6.19 15.06 -4.43
C LEU A 166 -4.76 15.51 -4.71
N ILE A 167 -4.02 14.75 -5.52
CA ILE A 167 -2.66 15.13 -5.90
C ILE A 167 -2.71 16.36 -6.81
N PRO A 168 -1.94 17.44 -6.53
CA PRO A 168 -1.91 18.62 -7.35
C PRO A 168 -1.66 18.32 -8.84
N GLY A 169 -2.53 18.83 -9.71
CA GLY A 169 -2.44 18.61 -11.17
C GLY A 169 -3.11 17.33 -11.68
N ALA A 170 -3.58 16.43 -10.80
CA ALA A 170 -4.31 15.23 -11.22
C ALA A 170 -5.67 15.60 -11.82
N MET A 171 -6.40 16.52 -11.18
CA MET A 171 -7.66 17.06 -11.71
C MET A 171 -7.39 18.27 -12.60
N GLY A 172 -8.10 18.37 -13.73
CA GLY A 172 -7.99 19.49 -14.66
C GLY A 172 -8.53 20.81 -14.12
N ASN A 173 -9.46 20.75 -13.18
CA ASN A 173 -10.01 21.92 -12.47
C ASN A 173 -9.90 21.72 -10.96
N PRO A 174 -9.06 22.51 -10.25
CA PRO A 174 -8.92 22.41 -8.80
C PRO A 174 -10.23 22.63 -8.03
N ALA A 175 -11.17 23.38 -8.58
CA ALA A 175 -12.49 23.60 -7.98
C ALA A 175 -13.39 22.35 -7.96
N SER A 176 -12.97 21.25 -8.61
CA SER A 176 -13.69 19.97 -8.63
C SER A 176 -13.24 19.00 -7.52
N LEU A 177 -12.50 19.49 -6.53
CA LEU A 177 -12.00 18.70 -5.39
C LEU A 177 -12.96 18.70 -4.18
N GLU A 178 -14.21 19.14 -4.38
CA GLU A 178 -15.25 19.11 -3.35
C GLU A 178 -15.67 17.68 -2.99
#